data_654aeebee3cdd9288bbebc07a9a68295
#
_entry.id   654aeebee3cdd9288bbebc07a9a68295
#
_cell.length_a   1.000
_cell.length_b   1.000
_cell.length_c   1.000
_cell.angle_alpha   90.00
_cell.angle_beta   90.00
_cell.angle_gamma   90.00
#
_symmetry.space_group_name_H-M   'P 1'
#
loop_
_entity.id
_entity.type
_entity.pdbx_description
1 polymer ?
#
loop_
_entity_poly.entity_id
_entity_poly.type
_entity_poly.pdbx_seq_one_letter_code
_entity_poly.pdbx_strand_id
1 'polypeptide(L)'
;NANYASGVYQFLLRPGIAGAAPALYSPQMADPQKNGVEIRSGETGKGYFAAVRIPWRAVTPDGRKPEKFGFDFGLNGAYPDKPGRKTQLMLYGTPLNFRNAADFGVVRTKQDN
;
A
#
# COMPACT_ATOMS: atom_id res chain seq x y z
N ASN A 1 -11.22 -8.39 -7.32
CA ASN A 1 -11.15 -8.15 -5.90
C ASN A 1 -10.08 -9.02 -5.27
N ALA A 2 -9.64 -8.60 -4.13
CA ALA A 2 -8.58 -9.28 -3.43
C ALA A 2 -9.13 -10.50 -2.70
N ASN A 3 -8.38 -11.58 -2.74
CA ASN A 3 -8.75 -12.83 -2.09
C ASN A 3 -8.11 -12.95 -0.71
N TYR A 4 -7.94 -11.80 -0.04
CA TYR A 4 -7.38 -11.79 1.30
C TYR A 4 -8.43 -12.17 2.34
N ALA A 5 -7.98 -12.84 3.38
CA ALA A 5 -8.78 -13.07 4.56
C ALA A 5 -9.11 -11.74 5.26
N SER A 6 -10.10 -11.78 6.15
CA SER A 6 -10.45 -10.64 6.97
C SER A 6 -9.22 -10.12 7.76
N GLY A 7 -9.06 -8.82 7.81
CA GLY A 7 -7.94 -8.20 8.51
C GLY A 7 -6.70 -7.99 7.66
N VAL A 8 -6.76 -8.31 6.37
CA VAL A 8 -5.66 -8.07 5.44
C VAL A 8 -6.12 -7.02 4.42
N TYR A 9 -5.30 -6.00 4.22
CA TYR A 9 -5.62 -4.87 3.34
C TYR A 9 -4.56 -4.69 2.28
N GLN A 10 -5.00 -4.37 1.08
CA GLN A 10 -4.13 -3.94 -0.01
C GLN A 10 -4.44 -2.49 -0.33
N PHE A 11 -3.41 -1.69 -0.48
CA PHE A 11 -3.54 -0.31 -0.94
C PHE A 11 -2.75 -0.15 -2.23
N LEU A 12 -3.43 0.37 -3.24
CA LEU A 12 -2.85 0.64 -4.55
C LEU A 12 -2.68 2.15 -4.68
N LEU A 13 -1.46 2.59 -4.94
CA LEU A 13 -1.12 3.99 -4.97
C LEU A 13 -0.64 4.37 -6.36
N ARG A 14 -1.12 5.50 -6.85
CA ARG A 14 -0.57 6.15 -8.03
C ARG A 14 0.00 7.50 -7.59
N PRO A 15 1.30 7.73 -7.76
CA PRO A 15 1.87 9.02 -7.43
C PRO A 15 1.31 10.12 -8.33
N GLY A 16 1.19 11.32 -7.79
CA GLY A 16 0.84 12.48 -8.60
C GLY A 16 2.08 13.03 -9.27
N ILE A 17 2.27 12.72 -10.52
CA ILE A 17 3.39 13.18 -11.34
C ILE A 17 2.86 13.72 -12.68
N ALA A 18 3.63 14.56 -13.33
CA ALA A 18 3.29 15.13 -14.63
C ALA A 18 1.92 15.84 -14.62
N GLY A 19 1.61 16.54 -13.53
CA GLY A 19 0.35 17.27 -13.38
C GLY A 19 -0.84 16.43 -12.94
N ALA A 20 -0.69 15.13 -12.81
CA ALA A 20 -1.76 14.27 -12.30
C ALA A 20 -1.83 14.31 -10.78
N ALA A 21 -3.04 14.26 -10.23
CA ALA A 21 -3.21 14.13 -8.79
C ALA A 21 -2.87 12.70 -8.33
N PRO A 22 -2.36 12.53 -7.11
CA PRO A 22 -2.17 11.20 -6.57
C PRO A 22 -3.50 10.49 -6.40
N ALA A 23 -3.51 9.17 -6.52
CA ALA A 23 -4.70 8.36 -6.35
C ALA A 23 -4.42 7.19 -5.43
N LEU A 24 -5.45 6.80 -4.68
CA LEU A 24 -5.36 5.74 -3.69
C LEU A 24 -6.62 4.88 -3.79
N TYR A 25 -6.42 3.58 -3.84
CA TYR A 25 -7.51 2.62 -3.95
C TYR A 25 -7.23 1.40 -3.08
N SER A 26 -8.27 0.82 -2.51
CA SER A 26 -8.17 -0.44 -1.78
C SER A 26 -9.36 -1.33 -2.13
N PRO A 27 -9.13 -2.57 -2.54
CA PRO A 27 -10.23 -3.52 -2.76
C PRO A 27 -11.00 -3.86 -1.48
N GLN A 28 -10.38 -3.73 -0.31
CA GLN A 28 -10.98 -4.09 0.97
C GLN A 28 -11.61 -2.92 1.69
N MET A 29 -11.44 -1.70 1.20
CA MET A 29 -11.90 -0.50 1.90
C MET A 29 -12.46 0.51 0.91
N ALA A 30 -13.74 0.77 0.98
CA ALA A 30 -14.35 1.86 0.23
C ALA A 30 -13.88 3.20 0.81
N ASP A 31 -13.51 4.12 -0.07
CA ASP A 31 -13.10 5.47 0.32
C ASP A 31 -12.02 5.50 1.42
N PRO A 32 -10.79 5.05 1.12
CA PRO A 32 -9.72 5.07 2.14
C PRO A 32 -9.52 6.44 2.77
N GLN A 33 -9.70 7.52 2.02
CA GLN A 33 -9.54 8.89 2.53
C GLN A 33 -10.56 9.21 3.62
N LYS A 34 -11.78 8.72 3.52
CA LYS A 34 -12.80 8.89 4.56
C LYS A 34 -12.47 8.13 5.83
N ASN A 35 -11.63 7.12 5.71
CA ASN A 35 -11.13 6.35 6.84
C ASN A 35 -9.82 6.90 7.40
N GLY A 36 -9.41 8.06 6.94
CA GLY A 36 -8.22 8.74 7.45
C GLY A 36 -6.92 8.36 6.76
N VAL A 37 -6.97 7.59 5.69
CA VAL A 37 -5.77 7.27 4.90
C VAL A 37 -5.42 8.47 4.04
N GLU A 38 -4.16 8.88 4.11
CA GLU A 38 -3.67 10.04 3.38
C GLU A 38 -2.53 9.64 2.45
N ILE A 39 -2.48 10.25 1.28
CA ILE A 39 -1.38 10.08 0.34
C ILE A 39 -0.79 11.44 -0.01
N ARG A 40 0.53 11.50 -0.03
CA ARG A 40 1.28 12.64 -0.55
C ARG A 40 2.27 12.14 -1.57
N SER A 41 2.47 12.92 -2.62
CA SER A 41 3.46 12.59 -3.62
C SER A 41 4.00 13.87 -4.24
N GLY A 42 5.14 13.74 -4.90
CA GLY A 42 5.75 14.85 -5.59
C GLY A 42 6.89 14.37 -6.48
N GLU A 43 7.31 15.23 -7.37
CA GLU A 43 8.44 14.96 -8.24
C GLU A 43 9.72 15.51 -7.63
N THR A 44 10.81 14.80 -7.86
CA THR A 44 12.15 15.23 -7.51
C THR A 44 12.96 15.41 -8.79
N GLY A 45 14.17 15.94 -8.66
CA GLY A 45 15.04 16.09 -9.82
C GLY A 45 15.46 14.76 -10.47
N LYS A 46 15.29 13.63 -9.76
CA LYS A 46 15.69 12.30 -10.23
C LYS A 46 14.57 11.30 -10.29
N GLY A 47 13.35 11.69 -9.95
CA GLY A 47 12.23 10.77 -9.93
C GLY A 47 11.05 11.34 -9.18
N TYR A 48 10.46 10.55 -8.32
CA TYR A 48 9.32 10.98 -7.51
C TYR A 48 9.36 10.33 -6.14
N PHE A 49 8.53 10.84 -5.24
CA PHE A 49 8.25 10.19 -3.97
C PHE A 49 6.75 10.02 -3.79
N ALA A 50 6.38 9.03 -3.01
CA ALA A 50 5.03 8.86 -2.51
C ALA A 50 5.09 8.42 -1.06
N ALA A 51 4.22 9.01 -0.24
CA ALA A 51 4.09 8.67 1.16
C ALA A 51 2.62 8.44 1.47
N VAL A 52 2.34 7.41 2.23
CA VAL A 52 0.98 7.10 2.67
C VAL A 52 0.96 6.99 4.19
N ARG A 53 -0.07 7.56 4.79
CA ARG A 53 -0.32 7.46 6.22
C ARG A 53 -1.61 6.69 6.42
N ILE A 54 -1.52 5.58 7.13
CA ILE A 54 -2.65 4.70 7.38
C ILE A 54 -2.87 4.64 8.90
N PRO A 55 -3.97 5.19 9.41
CA PRO A 55 -4.23 5.11 10.85
C PRO A 55 -4.57 3.68 11.25
N TRP A 56 -4.12 3.29 12.42
CA TRP A 56 -4.38 1.93 12.91
C TRP A 56 -5.87 1.60 12.96
N ARG A 57 -6.71 2.57 13.32
CA ARG A 57 -8.16 2.34 13.39
C ARG A 57 -8.78 1.90 12.06
N ALA A 58 -8.11 2.20 10.95
CA ALA A 58 -8.62 1.83 9.63
C ALA A 58 -8.33 0.37 9.28
N VAL A 59 -7.32 -0.23 9.90
CA VAL A 59 -6.82 -1.55 9.49
C VAL A 59 -6.73 -2.57 10.63
N THR A 60 -7.11 -2.18 11.84
CA THR A 60 -7.14 -3.10 12.98
C THR A 60 -8.56 -3.22 13.53
N PRO A 61 -8.94 -4.42 14.04
CA PRO A 61 -10.31 -4.61 14.55
C PRO A 61 -10.64 -3.75 15.76
N ASP A 62 -9.64 -3.49 16.62
CA ASP A 62 -9.83 -2.73 17.86
C ASP A 62 -9.36 -1.28 17.75
N GLY A 63 -8.85 -0.87 16.59
CA GLY A 63 -8.36 0.48 16.36
C GLY A 63 -7.02 0.78 17.03
N ARG A 64 -6.36 -0.21 17.60
CA ARG A 64 -5.13 -0.03 18.37
C ARG A 64 -3.90 -0.47 17.58
N LYS A 65 -2.76 0.12 17.93
CA LYS A 65 -1.47 -0.28 17.38
C LYS A 65 -1.15 -1.71 17.79
N PRO A 66 -0.96 -2.65 16.85
CA PRO A 66 -0.60 -4.02 17.18
C PRO A 66 0.86 -4.12 17.59
N GLU A 67 1.22 -5.19 18.28
CA GLU A 67 2.63 -5.47 18.59
C GLU A 67 3.41 -5.88 17.34
N LYS A 68 2.76 -6.59 16.44
CA LYS A 68 3.35 -7.00 15.17
C LYS A 68 2.28 -7.11 14.12
N PHE A 69 2.68 -6.99 12.88
CA PHE A 69 1.78 -7.17 11.75
C PHE A 69 2.57 -7.62 10.52
N GLY A 70 1.88 -8.24 9.58
CA GLY A 70 2.46 -8.60 8.30
C GLY A 70 2.45 -7.40 7.35
N PHE A 71 3.51 -7.23 6.59
CA PHE A 71 3.64 -6.13 5.66
C PHE A 71 4.44 -6.56 4.44
N ASP A 72 3.97 -6.13 3.29
CA ASP A 72 4.77 -6.19 2.08
C ASP A 72 4.47 -4.97 1.21
N PHE A 73 5.35 -4.74 0.29
CA PHE A 73 5.32 -3.57 -0.56
C PHE A 73 5.82 -3.97 -1.95
N GLY A 74 5.12 -3.51 -2.96
CA GLY A 74 5.49 -3.78 -4.33
C GLY A 74 5.59 -2.48 -5.12
N LEU A 75 6.53 -2.44 -6.03
CA LEU A 75 6.69 -1.34 -6.96
C LEU A 75 6.49 -1.87 -8.38
N ASN A 76 5.53 -1.28 -9.07
CA ASN A 76 5.23 -1.64 -10.45
C ASN A 76 5.86 -0.65 -11.40
N GLY A 77 6.65 -1.16 -12.35
CA GLY A 77 7.11 -0.36 -13.47
C GLY A 77 6.11 -0.46 -14.62
N ALA A 78 5.82 0.67 -15.26
CA ALA A 78 4.89 0.74 -16.37
C ALA A 78 5.61 0.82 -17.70
N TYR A 79 4.94 0.37 -18.75
CA TYR A 79 5.41 0.63 -20.12
C TYR A 79 5.16 2.11 -20.44
N PRO A 80 6.09 2.76 -21.16
CA PRO A 80 5.90 4.16 -21.53
C PRO A 80 4.87 4.39 -22.62
N ASP A 81 4.54 3.38 -23.41
CA ASP A 81 3.77 3.52 -24.63
C ASP A 81 2.56 2.59 -24.74
N LYS A 82 2.26 1.81 -23.73
CA LYS A 82 1.11 0.92 -23.72
C LYS A 82 0.64 0.65 -22.29
N PRO A 83 -0.61 0.22 -22.08
CA PRO A 83 -1.09 -0.14 -20.77
C PRO A 83 -0.44 -1.42 -20.26
N GLY A 84 -0.48 -1.61 -18.96
CA GLY A 84 0.01 -2.79 -18.30
C GLY A 84 1.28 -2.57 -17.52
N ARG A 85 1.61 -3.59 -16.73
CA ARG A 85 2.78 -3.57 -15.86
C ARG A 85 3.96 -4.20 -16.60
N LYS A 86 5.05 -3.45 -16.69
CA LYS A 86 6.30 -3.92 -17.28
C LYS A 86 7.10 -4.78 -16.32
N THR A 87 7.21 -4.31 -15.07
CA THR A 87 7.99 -4.98 -14.04
C THR A 87 7.26 -4.90 -12.71
N GLN A 88 7.59 -5.81 -11.81
CA GLN A 88 7.14 -5.73 -10.42
C GLN A 88 8.29 -6.13 -9.52
N LEU A 89 8.54 -5.29 -8.53
CA LEU A 89 9.55 -5.52 -7.50
C LEU A 89 8.85 -5.65 -6.16
N MET A 90 9.02 -6.78 -5.49
CA MET A 90 8.39 -7.04 -4.19
C MET A 90 9.46 -6.99 -3.10
N LEU A 91 9.09 -6.47 -1.93
CA LEU A 91 10.00 -6.39 -0.80
C LEU A 91 10.27 -7.76 -0.19
N TYR A 92 9.23 -8.55 0.06
CA TYR A 92 9.34 -9.86 0.69
C TYR A 92 8.74 -10.98 -0.11
N GLY A 93 7.57 -10.79 -0.64
CA GLY A 93 6.77 -11.85 -1.22
C GLY A 93 6.96 -12.01 -2.72
N THR A 94 5.93 -12.52 -3.34
CA THR A 94 5.89 -12.83 -4.75
C THR A 94 4.80 -11.99 -5.43
N PRO A 95 4.73 -12.01 -6.76
CA PRO A 95 3.61 -11.35 -7.46
C PRO A 95 2.24 -11.87 -7.06
N LEU A 96 2.15 -12.99 -6.35
CA LEU A 96 0.89 -13.55 -5.85
C LEU A 96 0.44 -12.95 -4.52
N ASN A 97 1.15 -12.00 -3.97
CA ASN A 97 0.80 -11.35 -2.71
C ASN A 97 -0.57 -10.68 -2.75
N PHE A 98 -1.07 -10.32 -3.92
CA PHE A 98 -2.42 -9.79 -4.03
C PHE A 98 -3.51 -10.80 -3.65
N ARG A 99 -3.16 -12.07 -3.54
CA ARG A 99 -4.05 -13.17 -3.16
C ARG A 99 -3.69 -13.78 -1.81
N ASN A 100 -2.45 -13.68 -1.41
CA ASN A 100 -1.94 -14.49 -0.30
C ASN A 100 -0.95 -13.68 0.53
N ALA A 101 -1.26 -13.53 1.80
CA ALA A 101 -0.41 -12.79 2.75
C ALA A 101 0.63 -13.69 3.44
N ALA A 102 0.74 -14.96 3.08
CA ALA A 102 1.62 -15.91 3.78
C ALA A 102 3.09 -15.52 3.70
N ASP A 103 3.50 -14.85 2.62
CA ASP A 103 4.89 -14.46 2.41
C ASP A 103 5.17 -13.00 2.80
N PHE A 104 4.24 -12.34 3.49
CA PHE A 104 4.49 -10.98 3.98
C PHE A 104 5.60 -10.99 5.03
N GLY A 105 6.40 -9.95 5.03
CA GLY A 105 7.35 -9.71 6.11
C GLY A 105 6.63 -9.37 7.41
N VAL A 106 7.30 -9.59 8.53
CA VAL A 106 6.76 -9.27 9.84
C VAL A 106 7.38 -7.98 10.35
N VAL A 107 6.54 -7.01 10.71
CA VAL A 107 6.96 -5.74 11.30
C VAL A 107 6.55 -5.76 12.77
N ARG A 108 7.49 -5.41 13.65
CA ARG A 108 7.22 -5.23 15.06
C ARG A 108 7.13 -3.75 15.36
N THR A 109 6.10 -3.36 16.07
CA THR A 109 5.93 -1.96 16.44
C THR A 109 6.67 -1.67 17.75
N LYS A 110 7.13 -0.42 17.88
CA LYS A 110 7.69 0.05 19.13
C LYS A 110 6.53 0.33 20.08
N GLN A 111 6.56 -0.28 21.26
CA GLN A 111 5.53 -0.08 22.27
C GLN A 111 5.89 1.14 23.12
N ASP A 112 4.88 1.91 23.49
CA ASP A 112 5.04 3.03 24.41
C ASP A 112 5.12 2.50 25.84
N ASN A 113 6.00 3.10 26.61
CA ASN A 113 6.16 2.75 28.03
C ASN A 113 5.36 3.70 28.90
#